data_4b1521eb2d78c19239bb9d8533d3c24b
#
_entry.id   4b1521eb2d78c19239bb9d8533d3c24b
#
_cell.length_a   1.000
_cell.length_b   1.000
_cell.length_c   1.000
_cell.angle_alpha   90.00
_cell.angle_beta   90.00
_cell.angle_gamma   90.00
#
_symmetry.space_group_name_H-M   'P 1'
#
loop_
_entity.id
_entity.type
_entity.pdbx_description
1 polymer ?
#
loop_
_entity_poly.entity_id
_entity_poly.type
_entity_poly.pdbx_seq_one_letter_code
_entity_poly.pdbx_strand_id
1 'polypeptide(L)'
;MKNILFIVVLFLFLKSSGQNVNEEFDGKKCEAPYVLDTIKGWDVERFLIPISFAPSIPYKGIEDIRFTPGWAKKTTNEYWSYAFLWYLDGTVTLDARTIENNLKAYYTGLIKVNSDSSKIADKLFPVTSSIKPRTTEKEDLKTFEGSVTMLDYMSKQAITLNLVIHIRTCAGKDKTFVFHEISPMPYPDDVWKRLHQLWVNFKCDKK
;
A
#
# COMPACT_ATOMS: atom_id res chain seq x y z
N MET A 1 50.91 -48.35 44.36
CA MET A 1 51.07 -47.11 43.51
C MET A 1 49.99 -47.18 42.44
N LYS A 2 48.92 -46.39 42.57
CA LYS A 2 47.79 -46.37 41.63
C LYS A 2 47.97 -45.16 40.68
N ASN A 3 48.16 -45.43 39.38
CA ASN A 3 48.19 -44.44 38.36
C ASN A 3 46.76 -44.06 37.98
N ILE A 4 46.38 -42.83 38.24
CA ILE A 4 45.12 -42.23 37.83
C ILE A 4 45.34 -41.56 36.47
N LEU A 5 44.71 -42.12 35.44
CA LEU A 5 44.73 -41.57 34.08
C LEU A 5 43.66 -40.48 33.99
N PHE A 6 44.06 -39.19 33.84
CA PHE A 6 43.16 -38.08 33.62
C PHE A 6 42.82 -38.03 32.13
N ILE A 7 41.56 -38.34 31.79
CA ILE A 7 41.04 -38.14 30.43
C ILE A 7 40.50 -36.72 30.38
N VAL A 8 41.18 -35.83 29.65
CA VAL A 8 40.70 -34.48 29.33
C VAL A 8 39.78 -34.60 28.13
N VAL A 9 38.46 -34.47 28.38
CA VAL A 9 37.45 -34.38 27.31
C VAL A 9 37.39 -32.94 26.83
N LEU A 10 37.94 -32.68 25.64
CA LEU A 10 37.93 -31.39 24.97
C LEU A 10 36.55 -31.19 24.30
N PHE A 11 35.65 -30.44 24.95
CA PHE A 11 34.39 -30.02 24.32
C PHE A 11 34.68 -28.95 23.28
N LEU A 12 34.68 -29.34 22.01
CA LEU A 12 34.63 -28.40 20.87
C LEU A 12 33.22 -27.83 20.77
N PHE A 13 33.01 -26.63 21.32
CA PHE A 13 31.82 -25.84 21.04
C PHE A 13 31.87 -25.35 19.58
N LEU A 14 31.22 -26.07 18.69
CA LEU A 14 30.85 -25.54 17.37
C LEU A 14 29.83 -24.44 17.56
N LYS A 15 30.26 -23.18 17.53
CA LYS A 15 29.40 -22.06 17.42
C LYS A 15 28.77 -22.08 16.01
N SER A 16 27.56 -22.63 15.92
CA SER A 16 26.70 -22.45 14.74
C SER A 16 26.26 -21.01 14.71
N SER A 17 26.96 -20.18 13.97
CA SER A 17 26.54 -18.82 13.66
C SER A 17 25.48 -18.87 12.56
N GLY A 18 24.26 -19.23 12.93
CA GLY A 18 23.10 -18.98 12.11
C GLY A 18 22.77 -17.49 12.21
N GLN A 19 23.42 -16.66 11.41
CA GLN A 19 22.98 -15.29 11.18
C GLN A 19 21.76 -15.36 10.25
N ASN A 20 20.56 -15.47 10.83
CA ASN A 20 19.35 -14.96 10.18
C ASN A 20 19.44 -13.42 10.25
N VAL A 21 20.12 -12.82 9.31
CA VAL A 21 19.95 -11.41 9.01
C VAL A 21 18.59 -11.32 8.35
N ASN A 22 17.55 -11.01 9.14
CA ASN A 22 16.33 -10.47 8.60
C ASN A 22 16.72 -9.10 8.04
N GLU A 23 17.09 -9.04 6.77
CA GLU A 23 17.23 -7.74 6.10
C GLU A 23 15.88 -7.03 6.20
N GLU A 24 15.88 -5.92 6.94
CA GLU A 24 14.71 -5.04 7.03
C GLU A 24 14.40 -4.54 5.62
N PHE A 25 13.13 -4.66 5.19
CA PHE A 25 12.71 -4.24 3.86
C PHE A 25 12.97 -2.74 3.67
N ASP A 26 13.86 -2.41 2.76
CA ASP A 26 14.14 -1.02 2.35
C ASP A 26 13.36 -0.70 1.07
N GLY A 27 12.23 -0.01 1.23
CA GLY A 27 11.37 0.38 0.12
C GLY A 27 12.05 1.29 -0.92
N LYS A 28 13.12 2.01 -0.54
CA LYS A 28 13.89 2.86 -1.45
C LYS A 28 14.81 2.04 -2.36
N LYS A 29 15.29 0.90 -1.87
CA LYS A 29 16.14 -0.03 -2.64
C LYS A 29 15.33 -1.09 -3.38
N CYS A 30 14.05 -1.21 -3.06
CA CYS A 30 13.18 -2.20 -3.70
C CYS A 30 13.03 -1.88 -5.19
N GLU A 31 13.50 -2.79 -6.03
CA GLU A 31 13.27 -2.73 -7.48
C GLU A 31 11.95 -3.43 -7.82
N ALA A 32 10.98 -2.64 -8.28
CA ALA A 32 9.71 -3.22 -8.73
C ALA A 32 9.92 -4.03 -10.03
N PRO A 33 9.30 -5.23 -10.17
CA PRO A 33 9.39 -6.04 -11.39
C PRO A 33 8.43 -5.59 -12.50
N TYR A 34 7.85 -4.43 -12.37
CA TYR A 34 6.93 -3.76 -13.30
C TYR A 34 7.39 -2.31 -13.52
N VAL A 35 6.76 -1.61 -14.46
CA VAL A 35 6.95 -0.18 -14.66
C VAL A 35 5.71 0.56 -14.15
N LEU A 36 5.90 1.34 -13.10
CA LEU A 36 4.97 2.37 -12.65
C LEU A 36 5.73 3.69 -12.65
N ASP A 37 5.38 4.59 -13.55
CA ASP A 37 6.10 5.85 -13.76
C ASP A 37 6.19 6.67 -12.46
N THR A 38 7.21 7.53 -12.40
CA THR A 38 7.31 8.58 -11.41
C THR A 38 7.30 9.92 -12.13
N ILE A 39 6.27 10.70 -11.92
CA ILE A 39 6.17 12.05 -12.46
C ILE A 39 7.18 12.95 -11.74
N LYS A 40 7.85 13.83 -12.47
CA LYS A 40 8.84 14.75 -11.88
C LYS A 40 8.25 15.53 -10.70
N GLY A 41 8.92 15.47 -9.56
CA GLY A 41 8.51 16.14 -8.32
C GLY A 41 7.53 15.35 -7.45
N TRP A 42 7.14 14.14 -7.87
CA TRP A 42 6.33 13.26 -7.05
C TRP A 42 7.21 12.41 -6.13
N ASP A 43 6.75 12.20 -4.90
CA ASP A 43 7.43 11.32 -3.95
C ASP A 43 6.99 9.86 -4.13
N VAL A 44 7.89 8.94 -3.79
CA VAL A 44 7.68 7.50 -3.92
C VAL A 44 7.92 6.84 -2.59
N GLU A 45 6.96 6.02 -2.15
CA GLU A 45 7.12 5.14 -1.00
C GLU A 45 6.73 3.71 -1.35
N ARG A 46 7.41 2.73 -0.74
CA ARG A 46 7.09 1.30 -0.89
C ARG A 46 7.10 0.61 0.44
N PHE A 47 6.11 -0.25 0.65
CA PHE A 47 5.91 -1.04 1.86
C PHE A 47 5.63 -2.49 1.51
N LEU A 48 5.94 -3.39 2.44
CA LEU A 48 5.48 -4.76 2.34
C LEU A 48 3.99 -4.87 2.72
N ILE A 49 3.30 -5.77 2.05
CA ILE A 49 1.99 -6.28 2.46
C ILE A 49 2.22 -7.67 3.08
N PRO A 50 1.73 -7.97 4.30
CA PRO A 50 0.73 -7.24 5.09
C PRO A 50 1.23 -5.89 5.58
N ILE A 51 0.36 -4.87 5.44
CA ILE A 51 0.64 -3.50 5.86
C ILE A 51 0.61 -3.45 7.38
N SER A 52 1.67 -2.94 8.01
CA SER A 52 1.84 -2.97 9.46
C SER A 52 0.71 -2.29 10.25
N PHE A 53 0.16 -1.21 9.72
CA PHE A 53 -0.96 -0.49 10.33
C PHE A 53 -2.35 -1.05 9.96
N ALA A 54 -2.44 -1.96 8.99
CA ALA A 54 -3.69 -2.59 8.54
C ALA A 54 -3.54 -4.12 8.38
N PRO A 55 -3.15 -4.85 9.46
CA PRO A 55 -2.81 -6.28 9.38
C PRO A 55 -4.00 -7.20 9.06
N SER A 56 -5.22 -6.68 9.12
CA SER A 56 -6.42 -7.42 8.73
C SER A 56 -6.62 -7.52 7.21
N ILE A 57 -5.84 -6.81 6.40
CA ILE A 57 -5.81 -6.96 4.94
C ILE A 57 -5.02 -8.24 4.62
N PRO A 58 -5.67 -9.30 4.09
CA PRO A 58 -5.13 -10.67 4.13
C PRO A 58 -4.20 -11.01 2.95
N TYR A 59 -3.56 -10.02 2.36
CA TYR A 59 -2.71 -10.22 1.17
C TYR A 59 -1.23 -10.23 1.53
N LYS A 60 -0.42 -10.65 0.56
CA LYS A 60 1.04 -10.51 0.55
C LYS A 60 1.44 -9.79 -0.72
N GLY A 61 2.54 -9.05 -0.65
CA GLY A 61 3.04 -8.33 -1.80
C GLY A 61 3.72 -7.02 -1.44
N ILE A 62 3.57 -6.03 -2.30
CA ILE A 62 4.16 -4.70 -2.14
C ILE A 62 3.09 -3.65 -2.42
N GLU A 63 3.06 -2.61 -1.58
CA GLU A 63 2.40 -1.36 -1.86
C GLU A 63 3.41 -0.37 -2.41
N ASP A 64 3.13 0.24 -3.57
CA ASP A 64 3.99 1.21 -4.26
C ASP A 64 3.21 2.50 -4.50
N ILE A 65 3.56 3.57 -3.78
CA ILE A 65 2.79 4.82 -3.70
C ILE A 65 3.47 5.92 -4.51
N ARG A 66 2.65 6.82 -5.08
CA ARG A 66 3.03 8.06 -5.76
C ARG A 66 2.27 9.23 -5.17
N PHE A 67 2.96 10.08 -4.44
CA PHE A 67 2.37 11.29 -3.86
C PHE A 67 2.57 12.49 -4.78
N THR A 68 1.52 13.29 -5.00
CA THR A 68 1.65 14.58 -5.69
C THR A 68 2.50 15.56 -4.86
N PRO A 69 3.16 16.54 -5.45
CA PRO A 69 3.98 17.52 -4.70
C PRO A 69 3.21 18.33 -3.65
N GLY A 70 1.90 18.42 -3.83
CA GLY A 70 1.01 19.15 -2.93
C GLY A 70 0.20 18.29 -1.97
N TRP A 71 0.41 16.96 -1.93
CA TRP A 71 -0.45 16.02 -1.21
C TRP A 71 -0.65 16.35 0.28
N ALA A 72 0.36 16.91 0.94
CA ALA A 72 0.28 17.34 2.34
C ALA A 72 -0.02 18.83 2.52
N LYS A 73 -0.24 19.60 1.43
CA LYS A 73 -0.43 21.04 1.45
C LYS A 73 -1.91 21.40 1.29
N LYS A 74 -2.60 21.68 2.40
CA LYS A 74 -4.04 21.95 2.46
C LYS A 74 -4.52 23.06 1.51
N THR A 75 -3.63 23.97 1.09
CA THR A 75 -3.95 25.11 0.24
C THR A 75 -3.89 24.81 -1.25
N THR A 76 -3.62 23.56 -1.63
CA THR A 76 -3.51 23.14 -3.03
C THR A 76 -4.63 22.19 -3.41
N ASN A 77 -4.98 22.11 -4.69
CA ASN A 77 -5.89 21.10 -5.24
C ASN A 77 -5.25 19.69 -5.30
N GLU A 78 -3.99 19.55 -4.90
CA GLU A 78 -3.31 18.28 -4.77
C GLU A 78 -3.39 17.68 -3.36
N TYR A 79 -4.00 18.41 -2.41
CA TYR A 79 -4.13 17.93 -1.03
C TYR A 79 -4.83 16.58 -0.98
N TRP A 80 -4.24 15.59 -0.27
CA TRP A 80 -4.71 14.20 -0.25
C TRP A 80 -4.85 13.55 -1.65
N SER A 81 -4.11 14.04 -2.64
CA SER A 81 -4.10 13.45 -3.97
C SER A 81 -2.85 12.60 -4.19
N TYR A 82 -3.06 11.31 -4.43
CA TYR A 82 -1.99 10.32 -4.61
C TYR A 82 -2.53 9.08 -5.30
N ALA A 83 -1.64 8.23 -5.76
CA ALA A 83 -2.00 6.91 -6.27
C ALA A 83 -1.16 5.84 -5.58
N PHE A 84 -1.71 4.64 -5.42
CA PHE A 84 -0.92 3.50 -4.99
C PHE A 84 -1.31 2.22 -5.72
N LEU A 85 -0.31 1.40 -5.94
CA LEU A 85 -0.44 0.08 -6.52
C LEU A 85 -0.22 -0.97 -5.43
N TRP A 86 -1.17 -1.87 -5.27
CA TRP A 86 -0.93 -3.15 -4.60
C TRP A 86 -0.51 -4.18 -5.63
N TYR A 87 0.73 -4.61 -5.55
CA TYR A 87 1.30 -5.72 -6.30
C TYR A 87 1.18 -6.97 -5.44
N LEU A 88 0.11 -7.73 -5.64
CA LEU A 88 -0.28 -8.84 -4.77
C LEU A 88 0.20 -10.17 -5.31
N ASP A 89 0.63 -11.05 -4.41
CA ASP A 89 0.97 -12.43 -4.70
C ASP A 89 -0.29 -13.24 -5.03
N GLY A 90 -0.25 -14.00 -6.10
CA GLY A 90 -1.33 -14.86 -6.54
C GLY A 90 -2.46 -14.13 -7.28
N THR A 91 -3.42 -14.92 -7.73
CA THR A 91 -4.67 -14.41 -8.32
C THR A 91 -5.66 -14.11 -7.22
N VAL A 92 -5.94 -12.82 -6.99
CA VAL A 92 -6.88 -12.33 -5.98
C VAL A 92 -8.17 -11.88 -6.65
N THR A 93 -9.30 -12.41 -6.18
CA THR A 93 -10.63 -11.95 -6.62
C THR A 93 -11.12 -10.85 -5.70
N LEU A 94 -11.42 -9.69 -6.28
CA LEU A 94 -11.94 -8.52 -5.59
C LEU A 94 -13.31 -8.14 -6.13
N ASP A 95 -14.21 -7.83 -5.22
CA ASP A 95 -15.49 -7.19 -5.48
C ASP A 95 -15.62 -5.88 -4.71
N ALA A 96 -16.67 -5.12 -4.95
CA ALA A 96 -16.87 -3.82 -4.32
C ALA A 96 -16.84 -3.90 -2.79
N ARG A 97 -17.49 -4.92 -2.20
CA ARG A 97 -17.55 -5.11 -0.75
C ARG A 97 -16.19 -5.44 -0.14
N THR A 98 -15.41 -6.27 -0.81
CA THR A 98 -14.05 -6.60 -0.37
C THR A 98 -13.15 -5.37 -0.40
N ILE A 99 -13.26 -4.57 -1.47
CA ILE A 99 -12.52 -3.31 -1.60
C ILE A 99 -12.93 -2.33 -0.49
N GLU A 100 -14.23 -2.17 -0.22
CA GLU A 100 -14.72 -1.32 0.88
C GLU A 100 -14.12 -1.72 2.23
N ASN A 101 -14.11 -3.01 2.53
CA ASN A 101 -13.56 -3.52 3.79
C ASN A 101 -12.05 -3.27 3.89
N ASN A 102 -11.31 -3.49 2.81
CA ASN A 102 -9.88 -3.23 2.75
C ASN A 102 -9.58 -1.74 2.96
N LEU A 103 -10.31 -0.85 2.28
CA LEU A 103 -10.14 0.59 2.44
C LEU A 103 -10.49 1.08 3.84
N LYS A 104 -11.55 0.54 4.45
CA LYS A 104 -11.89 0.83 5.86
C LYS A 104 -10.76 0.42 6.79
N ALA A 105 -10.21 -0.79 6.63
CA ALA A 105 -9.09 -1.26 7.43
C ALA A 105 -7.85 -0.40 7.22
N TYR A 106 -7.52 -0.10 5.97
CA TYR A 106 -6.37 0.71 5.59
C TYR A 106 -6.41 2.10 6.23
N TYR A 107 -7.48 2.86 5.99
CA TYR A 107 -7.59 4.23 6.51
C TYR A 107 -7.80 4.29 8.01
N THR A 108 -8.47 3.32 8.62
CA THR A 108 -8.57 3.22 10.09
C THR A 108 -7.19 3.06 10.70
N GLY A 109 -6.38 2.16 10.17
CA GLY A 109 -5.01 1.94 10.64
C GLY A 109 -4.11 3.16 10.39
N LEU A 110 -4.19 3.76 9.20
CA LEU A 110 -3.41 4.95 8.83
C LEU A 110 -3.69 6.12 9.77
N ILE A 111 -4.97 6.39 10.08
CA ILE A 111 -5.36 7.42 11.04
C ILE A 111 -4.77 7.13 12.42
N LYS A 112 -4.88 5.87 12.87
CA LYS A 112 -4.42 5.46 14.20
C LYS A 112 -2.92 5.70 14.40
N VAL A 113 -2.08 5.36 13.41
CA VAL A 113 -0.62 5.52 13.53
C VAL A 113 -0.15 6.97 13.36
N ASN A 114 -0.94 7.81 12.66
CA ASN A 114 -0.63 9.21 12.43
C ASN A 114 -1.33 10.18 13.39
N SER A 115 -2.03 9.66 14.36
CA SER A 115 -2.78 10.47 15.30
C SER A 115 -2.39 10.13 16.75
N ASP A 116 -2.35 11.14 17.61
CA ASP A 116 -2.17 10.93 19.04
C ASP A 116 -3.41 10.20 19.58
N SER A 117 -3.25 8.91 19.90
CA SER A 117 -4.32 8.03 20.36
C SER A 117 -5.05 8.55 21.62
N SER A 118 -4.40 9.41 22.40
CA SER A 118 -5.01 10.04 23.58
C SER A 118 -6.01 11.14 23.25
N LYS A 119 -6.00 11.65 22.01
CA LYS A 119 -6.79 12.80 21.55
C LYS A 119 -7.86 12.45 20.51
N ILE A 120 -7.84 11.21 20.00
CA ILE A 120 -8.85 10.75 19.06
C ILE A 120 -9.86 9.93 19.84
N ALA A 121 -11.04 10.49 20.03
CA ALA A 121 -12.19 9.68 20.38
C ALA A 121 -12.51 8.82 19.12
N ASP A 122 -12.10 7.54 19.14
CA ASP A 122 -12.35 6.53 18.08
C ASP A 122 -13.81 6.46 17.61
N LYS A 123 -14.71 7.10 18.37
CA LYS A 123 -16.15 7.14 18.14
C LYS A 123 -16.65 8.30 17.29
N LEU A 124 -15.83 9.32 17.01
CA LEU A 124 -16.34 10.55 16.37
C LEU A 124 -16.23 10.56 14.85
N PHE A 125 -15.32 9.76 14.27
CA PHE A 125 -15.14 9.72 12.81
C PHE A 125 -14.88 8.29 12.34
N PRO A 126 -15.91 7.44 12.27
CA PRO A 126 -15.73 6.11 11.70
C PRO A 126 -15.36 6.25 10.22
N VAL A 127 -14.37 5.50 9.79
CA VAL A 127 -14.06 5.39 8.37
C VAL A 127 -15.22 4.68 7.67
N THR A 128 -15.80 5.35 6.68
CA THR A 128 -16.85 4.78 5.83
C THR A 128 -16.36 4.73 4.40
N SER A 129 -16.78 3.71 3.66
CA SER A 129 -16.43 3.52 2.27
C SER A 129 -17.66 3.08 1.48
N SER A 130 -17.80 3.60 0.27
CA SER A 130 -18.84 3.21 -0.68
C SER A 130 -18.21 3.02 -2.05
N ILE A 131 -18.20 1.81 -2.55
CA ILE A 131 -17.58 1.41 -3.82
C ILE A 131 -18.63 0.75 -4.70
N LYS A 132 -18.62 1.08 -5.99
CA LYS A 132 -19.49 0.49 -7.00
C LYS A 132 -18.68 0.16 -8.27
N PRO A 133 -19.12 -0.83 -9.05
CA PRO A 133 -18.56 -1.06 -10.37
C PRO A 133 -18.71 0.17 -11.26
N ARG A 134 -17.70 0.37 -12.10
CA ARG A 134 -17.67 1.36 -13.17
C ARG A 134 -17.45 0.63 -14.51
N THR A 135 -17.65 1.30 -15.63
CA THR A 135 -17.25 0.77 -16.93
C THR A 135 -15.79 0.36 -16.91
N THR A 136 -15.54 -0.92 -17.20
CA THR A 136 -14.19 -1.48 -17.17
C THR A 136 -13.32 -0.83 -18.23
N GLU A 137 -12.17 -0.32 -17.84
CA GLU A 137 -11.23 0.31 -18.74
C GLU A 137 -10.42 -0.72 -19.53
N LYS A 138 -9.83 -0.26 -20.63
CA LYS A 138 -9.01 -1.13 -21.48
C LYS A 138 -7.89 -1.81 -20.67
N GLU A 139 -7.72 -3.10 -20.87
CA GLU A 139 -6.74 -3.98 -20.20
C GLU A 139 -7.04 -4.29 -18.72
N ASP A 140 -8.04 -3.67 -18.11
CA ASP A 140 -8.48 -4.03 -16.78
C ASP A 140 -9.36 -5.30 -16.81
N LEU A 141 -9.32 -6.05 -15.73
CA LEU A 141 -10.31 -7.10 -15.46
C LEU A 141 -11.60 -6.49 -14.91
N LYS A 142 -11.44 -5.48 -14.05
CA LYS A 142 -12.54 -4.73 -13.43
C LYS A 142 -12.07 -3.32 -13.11
N THR A 143 -12.99 -2.37 -13.18
CA THR A 143 -12.80 -0.99 -12.71
C THR A 143 -13.92 -0.63 -11.75
N PHE A 144 -13.58 0.06 -10.68
CA PHE A 144 -14.52 0.54 -9.66
C PHE A 144 -14.33 2.03 -9.44
N GLU A 145 -15.37 2.67 -8.91
CA GLU A 145 -15.31 4.04 -8.41
C GLU A 145 -16.03 4.16 -7.07
N GLY A 146 -15.73 5.19 -6.33
CA GLY A 146 -16.40 5.42 -5.06
C GLY A 146 -15.73 6.46 -4.19
N SER A 147 -15.96 6.35 -2.88
CA SER A 147 -15.39 7.29 -1.93
C SER A 147 -15.10 6.64 -0.58
N VAL A 148 -14.17 7.26 0.15
CA VAL A 148 -13.89 7.00 1.57
C VAL A 148 -14.05 8.31 2.32
N THR A 149 -14.84 8.30 3.40
CA THR A 149 -14.91 9.42 4.34
C THR A 149 -14.21 9.04 5.62
N MET A 150 -13.31 9.90 6.09
CA MET A 150 -12.45 9.62 7.23
C MET A 150 -12.05 10.89 7.98
N LEU A 151 -11.37 10.75 9.11
CA LEU A 151 -10.65 11.85 9.75
C LEU A 151 -9.37 12.15 8.96
N ASP A 152 -9.25 13.36 8.46
CA ASP A 152 -7.96 13.88 8.03
C ASP A 152 -7.07 14.15 9.23
N TYR A 153 -6.06 13.31 9.46
CA TYR A 153 -5.17 13.44 10.62
C TYR A 153 -4.27 14.68 10.55
N MET A 154 -4.09 15.29 9.38
CA MET A 154 -3.31 16.53 9.22
C MET A 154 -4.13 17.77 9.60
N SER A 155 -5.38 17.89 9.13
CA SER A 155 -6.24 19.04 9.40
C SER A 155 -7.17 18.86 10.61
N LYS A 156 -7.29 17.63 11.12
CA LYS A 156 -8.21 17.24 12.23
C LYS A 156 -9.69 17.48 11.89
N GLN A 157 -10.05 17.37 10.64
CA GLN A 157 -11.42 17.54 10.12
C GLN A 157 -11.84 16.30 9.32
N ALA A 158 -13.13 16.12 9.10
CA ALA A 158 -13.59 15.09 8.18
C ALA A 158 -13.18 15.44 6.75
N ILE A 159 -12.75 14.42 5.98
CA ILE A 159 -12.46 14.52 4.56
C ILE A 159 -13.11 13.36 3.83
N THR A 160 -13.60 13.63 2.62
CA THR A 160 -14.05 12.60 1.69
C THR A 160 -13.07 12.54 0.52
N LEU A 161 -12.49 11.37 0.31
CA LEU A 161 -11.61 11.04 -0.80
C LEU A 161 -12.42 10.30 -1.86
N ASN A 162 -12.44 10.78 -3.08
CA ASN A 162 -12.95 10.04 -4.24
C ASN A 162 -11.90 9.05 -4.72
N LEU A 163 -12.33 7.92 -5.30
CA LEU A 163 -11.44 6.86 -5.77
C LEU A 163 -11.85 6.34 -7.13
N VAL A 164 -10.85 6.02 -7.95
CA VAL A 164 -10.97 5.09 -9.06
C VAL A 164 -10.01 3.92 -8.79
N ILE A 165 -10.48 2.70 -9.00
CA ILE A 165 -9.71 1.50 -8.65
C ILE A 165 -9.71 0.56 -9.85
N HIS A 166 -8.51 0.20 -10.29
CA HIS A 166 -8.26 -0.65 -11.44
C HIS A 166 -7.72 -2.00 -10.99
N ILE A 167 -8.25 -3.08 -11.52
CA ILE A 167 -7.75 -4.43 -11.26
C ILE A 167 -7.25 -5.03 -12.56
N ARG A 168 -6.01 -5.48 -12.58
CA ARG A 168 -5.36 -6.11 -13.73
C ARG A 168 -4.57 -7.35 -13.31
N THR A 169 -4.49 -8.31 -14.20
CA THR A 169 -3.49 -9.39 -14.16
C THR A 169 -2.60 -9.28 -15.39
N CYS A 170 -1.41 -9.83 -15.32
CA CYS A 170 -0.46 -9.81 -16.42
C CYS A 170 -0.19 -11.25 -16.88
N ALA A 171 -0.19 -11.46 -18.20
CA ALA A 171 0.04 -12.78 -18.78
C ALA A 171 1.35 -13.39 -18.26
N GLY A 172 1.31 -14.67 -17.90
CA GLY A 172 2.48 -15.41 -17.38
C GLY A 172 2.91 -15.03 -15.96
N LYS A 173 2.15 -14.19 -15.25
CA LYS A 173 2.43 -13.82 -13.87
C LYS A 173 1.29 -14.25 -12.95
N ASP A 174 1.63 -14.98 -11.89
CA ASP A 174 0.69 -15.26 -10.80
C ASP A 174 0.68 -14.06 -9.83
N LYS A 175 0.15 -12.93 -10.33
CA LYS A 175 0.09 -11.66 -9.60
C LYS A 175 -1.17 -10.89 -9.96
N THR A 176 -1.71 -10.20 -8.97
CA THR A 176 -2.82 -9.26 -9.13
C THR A 176 -2.33 -7.85 -8.85
N PHE A 177 -2.67 -6.94 -9.75
CA PHE A 177 -2.37 -5.52 -9.65
C PHE A 177 -3.66 -4.78 -9.31
N VAL A 178 -3.66 -4.05 -8.21
CA VAL A 178 -4.79 -3.23 -7.78
C VAL A 178 -4.31 -1.79 -7.65
N PHE A 179 -4.62 -0.97 -8.64
CA PHE A 179 -4.19 0.43 -8.67
C PHE A 179 -5.31 1.34 -8.20
N HIS A 180 -4.97 2.24 -7.29
CA HIS A 180 -5.90 3.18 -6.68
C HIS A 180 -5.50 4.60 -7.05
N GLU A 181 -6.40 5.35 -7.65
CA GLU A 181 -6.32 6.78 -7.86
C GLU A 181 -7.16 7.48 -6.79
N ILE A 182 -6.60 8.45 -6.09
CA ILE A 182 -7.23 9.05 -4.92
C ILE A 182 -7.09 10.57 -4.94
N SER A 183 -8.20 11.27 -4.75
CA SER A 183 -8.22 12.71 -4.57
C SER A 183 -9.55 13.15 -3.92
N PRO A 184 -9.57 14.20 -3.08
CA PRO A 184 -10.81 14.84 -2.65
C PRO A 184 -11.44 15.70 -3.74
N MET A 185 -10.71 16.00 -4.81
CA MET A 185 -11.21 16.84 -5.90
C MET A 185 -12.29 16.12 -6.72
N PRO A 186 -13.25 16.84 -7.32
CA PRO A 186 -14.21 16.24 -8.24
C PRO A 186 -13.50 15.66 -9.48
N TYR A 187 -14.03 14.59 -10.06
CA TYR A 187 -13.42 13.89 -11.20
C TYR A 187 -13.01 14.74 -12.42
N PRO A 188 -13.67 15.88 -12.76
CA PRO A 188 -13.21 16.73 -13.83
C PRO A 188 -11.91 17.51 -13.57
N ASP A 189 -11.41 17.53 -12.31
CA ASP A 189 -10.16 18.23 -11.98
C ASP A 189 -8.94 17.62 -12.66
N ASP A 190 -7.97 18.46 -13.02
CA ASP A 190 -6.76 18.04 -13.74
C ASP A 190 -5.87 17.08 -12.94
N VAL A 191 -6.01 17.03 -11.62
CA VAL A 191 -5.27 16.07 -10.80
C VAL A 191 -5.58 14.64 -11.21
N TRP A 192 -6.83 14.34 -11.56
CA TRP A 192 -7.26 13.01 -12.00
C TRP A 192 -6.59 12.57 -13.30
N LYS A 193 -6.37 13.47 -14.25
CA LYS A 193 -5.65 13.17 -15.49
C LYS A 193 -4.22 12.72 -15.21
N ARG A 194 -3.56 13.36 -14.23
CA ARG A 194 -2.19 13.01 -13.83
C ARG A 194 -2.13 11.68 -13.06
N LEU A 195 -3.09 11.43 -12.17
CA LEU A 195 -3.21 10.15 -11.48
C LEU A 195 -3.43 9.02 -12.49
N HIS A 196 -4.40 9.21 -13.38
CA HIS A 196 -4.75 8.23 -14.41
C HIS A 196 -3.61 7.95 -15.39
N GLN A 197 -2.79 8.96 -15.72
CA GLN A 197 -1.64 8.79 -16.62
C GLN A 197 -0.64 7.74 -16.10
N LEU A 198 -0.51 7.60 -14.78
CA LEU A 198 0.32 6.55 -14.16
C LEU A 198 -0.17 5.15 -14.55
N TRP A 199 -1.50 4.95 -14.56
CA TRP A 199 -2.12 3.68 -14.91
C TRP A 199 -2.09 3.40 -16.42
N VAL A 200 -2.34 4.41 -17.22
CA VAL A 200 -2.24 4.32 -18.71
C VAL A 200 -0.82 3.92 -19.14
N ASN A 201 0.20 4.41 -18.46
CA ASN A 201 1.61 4.11 -18.75
C ASN A 201 2.11 2.83 -18.05
N PHE A 202 1.31 2.23 -17.18
CA PHE A 202 1.71 1.03 -16.44
C PHE A 202 2.06 -0.13 -17.39
N LYS A 203 3.17 -0.82 -17.09
CA LYS A 203 3.59 -2.02 -17.82
C LYS A 203 3.91 -3.15 -16.86
N CYS A 204 3.46 -4.34 -17.20
CA CYS A 204 3.65 -5.55 -16.41
C CYS A 204 5.11 -5.95 -16.23
N ASP A 205 5.99 -5.56 -17.14
CA ASP A 205 7.41 -5.92 -17.19
C ASP A 205 8.30 -4.71 -17.42
N LYS A 206 9.45 -4.72 -16.80
CA LYS A 206 10.60 -3.94 -17.28
C LYS A 206 11.14 -4.65 -18.51
N LYS A 207 11.12 -3.98 -19.66
CA LYS A 207 11.81 -4.46 -20.87
C LYS A 207 13.30 -4.25 -20.72
#